data_c978a55753b9ff97f173f750e8490e4b
#
_entry.id   c978a55753b9ff97f173f750e8490e4b
#
_cell.length_a   1.000
_cell.length_b   1.000
_cell.length_c   1.000
_cell.angle_alpha   90.00
_cell.angle_beta   90.00
_cell.angle_gamma   90.00
#
_symmetry.space_group_name_H-M   'P 1'
#
loop_
_entity.id
_entity.type
_entity.pdbx_description
1 polymer ?
#
loop_
_entity_poly.entity_id
_entity_poly.type
_entity_poly.pdbx_seq_one_letter_code
_entity_poly.pdbx_strand_id
1 'polypeptide(L)'
;MSDEKDPVVHSSLSKPLFISSTILVLVTGGAFLLLVASLLIGSLARPEFPPYTVTVPAPVTVGESLVGPATYTVDASATDRWRYFDFARNAAVDSGSWDIAFRRFHLITAPGGGVVDLGAVPFDSVTELPAGGYVANSPGPDTTNPGVGKWYSYSTLSHLLTSRGHVYGVRTPRGSYAKLELLTYYCKDVGTACLTFRYAYQGKGTRRVAR
;
A
#
# COMPACT_ATOMS: atom_id res chain seq x y z
N MET A 1 -15.94 -13.89 80.56
CA MET A 1 -15.71 -15.21 79.93
C MET A 1 -16.62 -15.28 78.78
N SER A 2 -16.16 -14.73 77.64
CA SER A 2 -16.90 -14.59 76.37
C SER A 2 -16.17 -15.43 75.32
N ASP A 3 -16.87 -16.47 74.92
CA ASP A 3 -16.41 -17.44 73.91
C ASP A 3 -16.63 -16.87 72.55
N GLU A 4 -15.56 -16.40 71.93
CA GLU A 4 -15.57 -15.84 70.59
C GLU A 4 -15.30 -16.96 69.58
N LYS A 5 -16.37 -17.39 68.86
CA LYS A 5 -16.32 -18.37 67.80
C LYS A 5 -15.87 -17.69 66.50
N ASP A 6 -14.66 -17.99 66.05
CA ASP A 6 -14.16 -17.62 64.71
C ASP A 6 -15.01 -18.27 63.62
N PRO A 7 -15.36 -17.52 62.55
CA PRO A 7 -16.06 -18.07 61.39
C PRO A 7 -15.11 -18.89 60.51
N VAL A 8 -15.44 -20.17 60.36
CA VAL A 8 -14.76 -21.07 59.42
C VAL A 8 -15.01 -20.59 57.97
N VAL A 9 -14.00 -20.02 57.35
CA VAL A 9 -14.00 -19.68 55.90
C VAL A 9 -13.88 -20.97 55.11
N HIS A 10 -15.00 -21.46 54.57
CA HIS A 10 -15.00 -22.52 53.57
C HIS A 10 -14.45 -21.97 52.24
N SER A 11 -13.16 -22.20 51.99
CA SER A 11 -12.59 -22.03 50.66
C SER A 11 -13.14 -23.13 49.73
N SER A 12 -14.07 -22.77 48.87
CA SER A 12 -14.50 -23.65 47.77
C SER A 12 -13.37 -23.78 46.76
N LEU A 13 -12.54 -24.79 46.94
CA LEU A 13 -11.57 -25.21 45.94
C LEU A 13 -12.34 -25.66 44.70
N SER A 14 -12.30 -24.82 43.65
CA SER A 14 -12.79 -25.18 42.32
C SER A 14 -12.06 -26.43 41.83
N LYS A 15 -12.80 -27.52 41.61
CA LYS A 15 -12.24 -28.77 41.10
C LYS A 15 -11.55 -28.49 39.76
N PRO A 16 -10.28 -28.91 39.55
CA PRO A 16 -9.64 -28.76 38.26
C PRO A 16 -10.44 -29.53 37.20
N LEU A 17 -10.77 -28.88 36.10
CA LEU A 17 -11.40 -29.52 34.92
C LEU A 17 -10.39 -30.49 34.34
N PHE A 18 -10.52 -31.78 34.60
CA PHE A 18 -9.73 -32.82 33.93
C PHE A 18 -10.28 -33.01 32.55
N ILE A 19 -9.70 -32.29 31.55
CA ILE A 19 -9.98 -32.55 30.14
C ILE A 19 -9.37 -33.93 29.83
N SER A 20 -10.20 -34.86 29.39
CA SER A 20 -9.71 -36.17 28.93
C SER A 20 -8.66 -35.98 27.82
N SER A 21 -7.56 -36.74 27.93
CA SER A 21 -6.50 -36.70 26.90
C SER A 21 -7.03 -36.92 25.48
N THR A 22 -8.08 -37.72 25.34
CA THR A 22 -8.78 -37.94 24.09
C THR A 22 -9.46 -36.66 23.53
N ILE A 23 -10.11 -35.86 24.40
CA ILE A 23 -10.73 -34.60 24.02
C ILE A 23 -9.63 -33.60 23.59
N LEU A 24 -8.53 -33.53 24.35
CA LEU A 24 -7.40 -32.67 24.02
C LEU A 24 -6.81 -33.00 22.62
N VAL A 25 -6.60 -34.29 22.34
CA VAL A 25 -6.10 -34.76 21.02
C VAL A 25 -7.08 -34.45 19.91
N LEU A 26 -8.38 -34.64 20.13
CA LEU A 26 -9.39 -34.30 19.11
C LEU A 26 -9.48 -32.80 18.83
N VAL A 27 -9.41 -31.97 19.86
CA VAL A 27 -9.46 -30.50 19.71
C VAL A 27 -8.20 -29.98 19.03
N THR A 28 -7.02 -30.43 19.44
CA THR A 28 -5.75 -30.00 18.83
C THR A 28 -5.61 -30.52 17.40
N GLY A 29 -5.96 -31.77 17.12
CA GLY A 29 -5.98 -32.36 15.79
C GLY A 29 -6.98 -31.66 14.86
N GLY A 30 -8.19 -31.37 15.36
CA GLY A 30 -9.20 -30.63 14.61
C GLY A 30 -8.74 -29.19 14.29
N ALA A 31 -8.18 -28.49 15.27
CA ALA A 31 -7.63 -27.15 15.07
C ALA A 31 -6.48 -27.14 14.04
N PHE A 32 -5.59 -28.13 14.10
CA PHE A 32 -4.51 -28.27 13.14
C PHE A 32 -5.02 -28.52 11.71
N LEU A 33 -6.01 -29.42 11.56
CA LEU A 33 -6.61 -29.67 10.24
C LEU A 33 -7.33 -28.44 9.67
N LEU A 34 -8.03 -27.67 10.51
CA LEU A 34 -8.65 -26.42 10.09
C LEU A 34 -7.62 -25.39 9.66
N LEU A 35 -6.50 -25.28 10.37
CA LEU A 35 -5.40 -24.40 10.01
C LEU A 35 -4.78 -24.78 8.67
N VAL A 36 -4.49 -26.07 8.47
CA VAL A 36 -3.96 -26.58 7.19
C VAL A 36 -4.95 -26.34 6.05
N ALA A 37 -6.23 -26.63 6.26
CA ALA A 37 -7.28 -26.39 5.26
C ALA A 37 -7.40 -24.89 4.93
N SER A 38 -7.33 -24.00 5.92
CA SER A 38 -7.37 -22.55 5.71
C SER A 38 -6.16 -22.06 4.91
N LEU A 39 -4.96 -22.58 5.18
CA LEU A 39 -3.76 -22.25 4.43
C LEU A 39 -3.85 -22.74 2.97
N LEU A 40 -4.37 -23.96 2.74
CA LEU A 40 -4.57 -24.49 1.40
C LEU A 40 -5.61 -23.69 0.63
N ILE A 41 -6.76 -23.39 1.23
CA ILE A 41 -7.81 -22.58 0.59
C ILE A 41 -7.26 -21.16 0.30
N GLY A 42 -6.55 -20.55 1.25
CA GLY A 42 -5.92 -19.24 1.05
C GLY A 42 -4.87 -19.25 -0.07
N SER A 43 -4.13 -20.35 -0.25
CA SER A 43 -3.16 -20.49 -1.34
C SER A 43 -3.80 -20.68 -2.71
N LEU A 44 -5.00 -21.28 -2.76
CA LEU A 44 -5.77 -21.48 -3.99
C LEU A 44 -6.60 -20.25 -4.37
N ALA A 45 -7.10 -19.50 -3.38
CA ALA A 45 -7.86 -18.27 -3.55
C ALA A 45 -6.96 -17.06 -3.82
N ARG A 46 -6.04 -17.17 -4.77
CA ARG A 46 -5.20 -16.04 -5.15
C ARG A 46 -6.03 -15.01 -5.91
N PRO A 47 -6.01 -13.71 -5.50
CA PRO A 47 -6.66 -12.69 -6.28
C PRO A 47 -6.03 -12.64 -7.68
N GLU A 48 -6.87 -12.55 -8.69
CA GLU A 48 -6.43 -12.36 -10.06
C GLU A 48 -5.89 -10.93 -10.18
N PHE A 49 -4.58 -10.81 -10.42
CA PHE A 49 -3.95 -9.50 -10.61
C PHE A 49 -4.09 -9.10 -12.08
N PRO A 50 -4.33 -7.81 -12.36
CA PRO A 50 -4.29 -7.34 -13.73
C PRO A 50 -2.91 -7.66 -14.33
N PRO A 51 -2.87 -8.13 -15.60
CA PRO A 51 -1.61 -8.51 -16.23
C PRO A 51 -0.64 -7.34 -16.25
N TYR A 52 0.62 -7.64 -15.97
CA TYR A 52 1.70 -6.68 -16.11
C TYR A 52 1.75 -6.15 -17.55
N THR A 53 1.51 -4.86 -17.71
CA THR A 53 1.64 -4.19 -18.99
C THR A 53 2.93 -3.39 -18.99
N VAL A 54 3.88 -3.78 -19.83
CA VAL A 54 5.06 -2.95 -20.08
C VAL A 54 4.58 -1.71 -20.83
N THR A 55 4.62 -0.57 -20.14
CA THR A 55 4.32 0.70 -20.80
C THR A 55 5.57 1.19 -21.51
N VAL A 56 5.53 1.20 -22.83
CA VAL A 56 6.57 1.89 -23.61
C VAL A 56 6.36 3.40 -23.40
N PRO A 57 7.37 4.14 -22.90
CA PRO A 57 7.25 5.57 -22.74
C PRO A 57 6.89 6.23 -24.08
N ALA A 58 5.73 6.86 -24.13
CA ALA A 58 5.43 7.71 -25.29
C ALA A 58 6.32 8.95 -25.21
N PRO A 59 6.87 9.43 -26.35
CA PRO A 59 7.60 10.69 -26.35
C PRO A 59 6.66 11.80 -25.90
N VAL A 60 7.00 12.42 -24.75
CA VAL A 60 6.24 13.54 -24.20
C VAL A 60 6.92 14.81 -24.62
N THR A 61 6.18 15.70 -25.27
CA THR A 61 6.68 17.03 -25.61
C THR A 61 6.81 17.85 -24.35
N VAL A 62 8.02 18.30 -24.02
CA VAL A 62 8.27 19.17 -22.88
C VAL A 62 7.40 20.41 -22.97
N GLY A 63 6.57 20.67 -21.97
CA GLY A 63 5.68 21.83 -21.93
C GLY A 63 4.22 21.54 -22.23
N GLU A 64 3.83 20.29 -22.45
CA GLU A 64 2.41 19.94 -22.55
C GLU A 64 1.65 20.29 -21.26
N SER A 65 0.45 20.87 -21.45
CA SER A 65 -0.35 21.33 -20.31
C SER A 65 -0.93 20.19 -19.47
N LEU A 66 -1.06 19.01 -20.07
CA LEU A 66 -1.57 17.81 -19.38
C LEU A 66 -0.95 16.56 -20.03
N VAL A 67 -0.26 15.75 -19.21
CA VAL A 67 0.26 14.44 -19.57
C VAL A 67 -0.64 13.36 -18.99
N GLY A 68 -1.07 12.44 -19.83
CA GLY A 68 -1.94 11.35 -19.43
C GLY A 68 -3.44 11.61 -19.67
N PRO A 69 -4.32 10.72 -19.16
CA PRO A 69 -4.02 9.58 -18.31
C PRO A 69 -3.01 8.61 -18.91
N ALA A 70 -1.98 8.26 -18.16
CA ALA A 70 -0.96 7.30 -18.55
C ALA A 70 -0.81 6.23 -17.48
N THR A 71 -0.51 5.00 -17.89
CA THR A 71 -0.17 3.89 -17.00
C THR A 71 1.30 3.57 -17.18
N TYR A 72 2.01 3.39 -16.09
CA TYR A 72 3.43 3.05 -16.10
C TYR A 72 3.71 1.94 -15.08
N THR A 73 4.68 1.10 -15.39
CA THR A 73 5.17 0.07 -14.47
C THR A 73 6.65 0.30 -14.21
N VAL A 74 6.98 0.37 -12.93
CA VAL A 74 8.36 0.57 -12.46
C VAL A 74 8.84 -0.72 -11.80
N ASP A 75 10.04 -1.18 -12.15
CA ASP A 75 10.74 -2.22 -11.39
C ASP A 75 11.34 -1.60 -10.11
N ALA A 76 10.65 -1.80 -8.99
CA ALA A 76 11.06 -1.35 -7.66
C ALA A 76 11.62 -2.51 -6.80
N SER A 77 12.12 -3.58 -7.41
CA SER A 77 12.59 -4.80 -6.73
C SER A 77 13.84 -4.59 -5.88
N ALA A 78 14.66 -3.60 -6.19
CA ALA A 78 15.83 -3.25 -5.41
C ALA A 78 15.44 -2.83 -3.98
N THR A 79 16.19 -3.33 -2.98
CA THR A 79 15.99 -3.00 -1.56
C THR A 79 16.88 -1.87 -1.09
N ASP A 80 17.96 -1.60 -1.80
CA ASP A 80 19.07 -0.69 -1.46
C ASP A 80 18.99 0.66 -2.20
N ARG A 81 18.17 0.76 -3.24
CA ARG A 81 18.08 1.97 -4.07
C ARG A 81 16.65 2.29 -4.48
N TRP A 82 16.39 3.58 -4.66
CA TRP A 82 15.15 4.12 -5.18
C TRP A 82 15.13 4.09 -6.71
N ARG A 83 13.93 3.87 -7.28
CA ARG A 83 13.65 4.04 -8.70
C ARG A 83 12.87 5.32 -8.87
N TYR A 84 13.49 6.30 -9.51
CA TYR A 84 12.95 7.64 -9.69
C TYR A 84 12.09 7.72 -10.95
N PHE A 85 11.07 8.56 -10.91
CA PHE A 85 10.15 8.78 -12.01
C PHE A 85 9.84 10.26 -12.18
N ASP A 86 9.83 10.73 -13.44
CA ASP A 86 9.46 12.08 -13.81
C ASP A 86 8.13 12.02 -14.59
N PHE A 87 7.09 12.66 -14.05
CA PHE A 87 5.76 12.67 -14.66
C PHE A 87 5.73 13.34 -16.04
N ALA A 88 6.47 14.45 -16.20
CA ALA A 88 6.49 15.19 -17.45
C ALA A 88 7.12 14.39 -18.58
N ARG A 89 8.12 13.57 -18.26
CA ARG A 89 8.82 12.71 -19.22
C ARG A 89 8.13 11.38 -19.45
N ASN A 90 7.17 11.01 -18.61
CA ASN A 90 6.57 9.68 -18.57
C ASN A 90 7.63 8.56 -18.55
N ALA A 91 8.65 8.72 -17.73
CA ALA A 91 9.81 7.83 -17.74
C ALA A 91 10.42 7.65 -16.35
N ALA A 92 10.98 6.46 -16.13
CA ALA A 92 11.96 6.26 -15.08
C ALA A 92 13.22 7.07 -15.44
N VAL A 93 13.80 7.73 -14.43
CA VAL A 93 14.97 8.61 -14.60
C VAL A 93 16.02 8.26 -13.56
N ASP A 94 17.25 8.73 -13.77
CA ASP A 94 18.29 8.69 -12.77
C ASP A 94 18.08 9.80 -11.73
N SER A 95 18.98 9.95 -10.77
CA SER A 95 18.84 10.79 -9.58
C SER A 95 18.80 12.32 -9.82
N GLY A 96 18.72 12.81 -11.04
CA GLY A 96 18.76 14.24 -11.34
C GLY A 96 17.47 14.99 -10.99
N SER A 97 16.55 15.08 -11.93
CA SER A 97 15.23 15.71 -11.76
C SER A 97 14.15 14.66 -11.79
N TRP A 98 13.42 14.51 -10.70
CA TRP A 98 12.37 13.52 -10.54
C TRP A 98 11.23 14.08 -9.68
N ASP A 99 10.07 13.43 -9.70
CA ASP A 99 8.88 13.84 -8.95
C ASP A 99 8.54 12.88 -7.81
N ILE A 100 8.54 11.58 -8.13
CA ILE A 100 8.29 10.48 -7.17
C ILE A 100 9.35 9.40 -7.33
N ALA A 101 9.52 8.60 -6.28
CA ALA A 101 10.39 7.42 -6.34
C ALA A 101 9.80 6.25 -5.60
N PHE A 102 10.18 5.05 -6.05
CA PHE A 102 9.67 3.78 -5.54
C PHE A 102 10.82 2.88 -5.06
N ARG A 103 10.59 2.20 -3.95
CA ARG A 103 11.45 1.13 -3.44
C ARG A 103 10.57 0.07 -2.80
N ARG A 104 10.51 -1.11 -3.38
CA ARG A 104 9.53 -2.13 -3.02
C ARG A 104 8.11 -1.55 -3.10
N PHE A 105 7.34 -1.60 -2.03
CA PHE A 105 5.99 -1.02 -1.91
C PHE A 105 5.99 0.41 -1.32
N HIS A 106 7.15 0.99 -1.08
CA HIS A 106 7.27 2.35 -0.55
C HIS A 106 7.31 3.39 -1.68
N LEU A 107 6.72 4.53 -1.42
CA LEU A 107 6.74 5.71 -2.28
C LEU A 107 7.22 6.92 -1.49
N ILE A 108 8.05 7.74 -2.15
CA ILE A 108 8.46 9.07 -1.68
C ILE A 108 8.26 10.09 -2.81
N THR A 109 8.16 11.37 -2.42
CA THR A 109 8.25 12.52 -3.34
C THR A 109 9.67 13.07 -3.35
N ALA A 110 10.03 13.76 -4.40
CA ALA A 110 11.27 14.56 -4.38
C ALA A 110 11.19 15.65 -3.28
N PRO A 111 12.34 16.11 -2.75
CA PRO A 111 12.38 17.15 -1.72
C PRO A 111 11.58 18.40 -2.14
N GLY A 112 10.73 18.89 -1.25
CA GLY A 112 9.79 19.99 -1.53
C GLY A 112 8.45 19.56 -2.14
N GLY A 113 8.32 18.29 -2.55
CA GLY A 113 7.05 17.69 -2.97
C GLY A 113 6.20 17.23 -1.79
N GLY A 114 5.01 16.73 -2.09
CA GLY A 114 4.10 16.16 -1.09
C GLY A 114 2.94 15.41 -1.71
N VAL A 115 2.27 14.60 -0.89
CA VAL A 115 1.11 13.78 -1.30
C VAL A 115 -0.07 14.07 -0.41
N VAL A 116 -1.27 14.08 -0.98
CA VAL A 116 -2.55 14.07 -0.28
C VAL A 116 -3.37 12.87 -0.72
N ASP A 117 -3.93 12.14 0.23
CA ASP A 117 -4.85 11.02 -0.05
C ASP A 117 -6.26 11.58 -0.28
N LEU A 118 -6.85 11.28 -1.43
CA LEU A 118 -8.21 11.69 -1.80
C LEU A 118 -9.23 10.58 -1.53
N GLY A 119 -8.77 9.42 -1.03
CA GLY A 119 -9.60 8.26 -0.73
C GLY A 119 -9.92 7.40 -1.95
N ALA A 120 -10.80 6.41 -1.73
CA ALA A 120 -11.26 5.47 -2.76
C ALA A 120 -12.32 6.13 -3.64
N VAL A 121 -11.90 7.01 -4.53
CA VAL A 121 -12.74 7.71 -5.50
C VAL A 121 -12.39 7.27 -6.93
N PRO A 122 -13.34 7.30 -7.89
CA PRO A 122 -13.00 7.02 -9.28
C PRO A 122 -11.92 7.98 -9.80
N PHE A 123 -10.87 7.45 -10.39
CA PHE A 123 -9.74 8.25 -10.90
C PHE A 123 -10.20 9.38 -11.83
N ASP A 124 -11.16 9.09 -12.71
CA ASP A 124 -11.63 10.05 -13.71
C ASP A 124 -12.55 11.13 -13.12
N SER A 125 -13.13 10.90 -11.92
CA SER A 125 -13.93 11.90 -11.22
C SER A 125 -13.09 13.02 -10.60
N VAL A 126 -11.79 12.78 -10.39
CA VAL A 126 -10.86 13.79 -9.86
C VAL A 126 -10.41 14.70 -11.00
N THR A 127 -11.05 15.85 -11.12
CA THR A 127 -10.74 16.86 -12.16
C THR A 127 -9.83 17.96 -11.66
N GLU A 128 -9.87 18.27 -10.36
CA GLU A 128 -9.04 19.27 -9.71
C GLU A 128 -8.52 18.77 -8.38
N LEU A 129 -7.26 19.07 -8.08
CA LEU A 129 -6.60 18.71 -6.83
C LEU A 129 -6.78 19.79 -5.76
N PRO A 130 -6.78 19.43 -4.45
CA PRO A 130 -6.92 20.39 -3.37
C PRO A 130 -5.76 21.41 -3.34
N ALA A 131 -6.01 22.59 -2.78
CA ALA A 131 -4.99 23.62 -2.65
C ALA A 131 -3.92 23.28 -1.58
N GLY A 132 -4.26 22.45 -0.60
CA GLY A 132 -3.40 22.10 0.53
C GLY A 132 -3.60 20.67 1.00
N GLY A 133 -3.03 20.35 2.17
CA GLY A 133 -3.10 18.99 2.75
C GLY A 133 -2.00 18.04 2.27
N TYR A 134 -1.05 18.54 1.49
CA TYR A 134 0.07 17.72 0.99
C TYR A 134 1.08 17.43 2.09
N VAL A 135 1.31 16.16 2.36
CA VAL A 135 2.23 15.66 3.37
C VAL A 135 3.57 15.38 2.73
N ALA A 136 4.64 15.90 3.32
CA ALA A 136 6.01 15.62 2.92
C ALA A 136 6.46 14.22 3.40
N ASN A 137 7.60 13.76 2.90
CA ASN A 137 8.20 12.53 3.36
C ASN A 137 8.58 12.61 4.85
N SER A 138 8.46 11.47 5.56
CA SER A 138 8.99 11.34 6.91
C SER A 138 10.52 11.42 6.88
N PRO A 139 11.15 12.12 7.84
CA PRO A 139 12.61 12.09 7.97
C PRO A 139 13.11 10.73 8.47
N GLY A 140 14.35 10.38 8.13
CA GLY A 140 15.05 9.22 8.70
C GLY A 140 15.45 8.17 7.66
N PRO A 141 16.11 7.09 8.12
CA PRO A 141 16.65 6.04 7.24
C PRO A 141 15.54 5.27 6.50
N ASP A 142 14.37 5.12 7.13
CA ASP A 142 13.18 4.47 6.54
C ASP A 142 12.22 5.51 5.96
N THR A 143 12.75 6.46 5.22
CA THR A 143 11.97 7.52 4.57
C THR A 143 10.81 6.92 3.77
N THR A 144 9.60 7.35 4.09
CA THR A 144 8.36 7.05 3.35
C THR A 144 7.49 8.29 3.32
N ASN A 145 6.49 8.33 2.42
CA ASN A 145 5.52 9.41 2.45
C ASN A 145 4.26 8.97 3.19
N PRO A 146 3.94 9.58 4.36
CA PRO A 146 2.75 9.19 5.15
C PRO A 146 1.43 9.42 4.42
N GLY A 147 1.38 10.35 3.47
CA GLY A 147 0.19 10.63 2.65
C GLY A 147 -0.16 9.48 1.69
N VAL A 148 0.79 8.59 1.39
CA VAL A 148 0.57 7.36 0.60
C VAL A 148 0.54 6.12 1.48
N GLY A 149 1.17 6.19 2.63
CA GLY A 149 1.50 5.18 3.65
C GLY A 149 1.00 3.76 3.44
N LYS A 150 -0.32 3.58 3.45
CA LYS A 150 -0.96 2.27 3.25
C LYS A 150 -1.86 2.31 2.00
N TRP A 151 -1.26 2.43 0.83
CA TRP A 151 -1.98 2.36 -0.44
C TRP A 151 -2.54 0.96 -0.73
N TYR A 152 -2.16 -0.04 0.06
CA TYR A 152 -2.53 -1.44 -0.07
C TYR A 152 -3.16 -2.00 1.20
N SER A 153 -3.89 -3.08 1.08
CA SER A 153 -4.23 -4.03 2.14
C SER A 153 -3.35 -5.27 2.03
N TYR A 154 -2.94 -5.82 3.17
CA TYR A 154 -2.14 -7.05 3.24
C TYR A 154 -2.99 -8.18 3.80
N SER A 155 -3.05 -9.30 3.09
CA SER A 155 -3.69 -10.53 3.54
C SER A 155 -2.67 -11.41 4.27
N THR A 156 -2.91 -11.71 5.54
CA THR A 156 -2.07 -12.61 6.33
C THR A 156 -2.16 -14.07 5.89
N LEU A 157 -3.27 -14.47 5.24
CA LEU A 157 -3.46 -15.83 4.75
C LEU A 157 -2.75 -16.08 3.42
N SER A 158 -2.91 -15.17 2.46
CA SER A 158 -2.31 -15.32 1.14
C SER A 158 -0.96 -14.63 0.98
N HIS A 159 -0.56 -13.81 1.98
CA HIS A 159 0.63 -12.96 1.94
C HIS A 159 0.65 -11.98 0.76
N LEU A 160 -0.53 -11.59 0.28
CA LEU A 160 -0.67 -10.72 -0.87
C LEU A 160 -1.01 -9.29 -0.47
N LEU A 161 -0.46 -8.36 -1.25
CA LEU A 161 -0.77 -6.94 -1.25
C LEU A 161 -1.83 -6.65 -2.31
N THR A 162 -2.94 -6.03 -1.93
CA THR A 162 -3.99 -5.60 -2.87
C THR A 162 -4.15 -4.10 -2.78
N SER A 163 -4.18 -3.40 -3.92
CA SER A 163 -4.44 -1.97 -3.94
C SER A 163 -5.76 -1.63 -3.26
N ARG A 164 -5.80 -0.53 -2.52
CA ARG A 164 -7.02 0.01 -1.90
C ARG A 164 -7.83 0.89 -2.86
N GLY A 165 -7.32 1.11 -4.09
CA GLY A 165 -7.98 1.92 -5.09
C GLY A 165 -8.08 3.40 -4.71
N HIS A 166 -7.19 3.90 -3.85
CA HIS A 166 -7.16 5.31 -3.51
C HIS A 166 -6.50 6.12 -4.61
N VAL A 167 -7.05 7.29 -4.88
CA VAL A 167 -6.43 8.31 -5.71
C VAL A 167 -5.67 9.29 -4.81
N TYR A 168 -4.48 9.64 -5.23
CA TYR A 168 -3.59 10.55 -4.52
C TYR A 168 -3.34 11.80 -5.35
N GLY A 169 -3.35 12.96 -4.71
CA GLY A 169 -2.83 14.19 -5.29
C GLY A 169 -1.34 14.32 -4.95
N VAL A 170 -0.51 14.54 -5.96
CA VAL A 170 0.92 14.80 -5.80
C VAL A 170 1.22 16.24 -6.19
N ARG A 171 1.85 16.99 -5.30
CA ARG A 171 2.48 18.28 -5.63
C ARG A 171 3.97 18.03 -5.83
N THR A 172 4.49 18.40 -6.98
CA THR A 172 5.92 18.24 -7.30
C THR A 172 6.75 19.38 -6.72
N PRO A 173 8.07 19.22 -6.59
CA PRO A 173 8.96 20.32 -6.15
C PRO A 173 8.91 21.55 -7.05
N ARG A 174 8.57 21.35 -8.33
CA ARG A 174 8.45 22.42 -9.34
C ARG A 174 7.12 23.19 -9.27
N GLY A 175 6.25 22.87 -8.30
CA GLY A 175 4.94 23.49 -8.15
C GLY A 175 3.90 22.97 -9.15
N SER A 176 4.19 21.88 -9.85
CA SER A 176 3.25 21.18 -10.71
C SER A 176 2.47 20.13 -9.94
N TYR A 177 1.43 19.57 -10.56
CA TYR A 177 0.50 18.66 -9.88
C TYR A 177 0.25 17.39 -10.70
N ALA A 178 0.07 16.27 -10.01
CA ALA A 178 -0.38 15.03 -10.62
C ALA A 178 -1.44 14.35 -9.76
N LYS A 179 -2.43 13.71 -10.37
CA LYS A 179 -3.21 12.67 -9.69
C LYS A 179 -2.60 11.31 -10.00
N LEU A 180 -2.57 10.45 -9.00
CA LEU A 180 -1.89 9.15 -9.02
C LEU A 180 -2.80 8.09 -8.41
N GLU A 181 -2.86 6.91 -8.99
CA GLU A 181 -3.48 5.72 -8.43
C GLU A 181 -2.52 4.55 -8.56
N LEU A 182 -2.26 3.85 -7.46
CA LEU A 182 -1.41 2.66 -7.42
C LEU A 182 -2.27 1.43 -7.69
N LEU A 183 -1.99 0.70 -8.77
CA LEU A 183 -2.86 -0.38 -9.27
C LEU A 183 -2.44 -1.75 -8.76
N THR A 184 -1.16 -2.10 -8.88
CA THR A 184 -0.64 -3.40 -8.48
C THR A 184 0.83 -3.34 -8.09
N TYR A 185 1.24 -4.33 -7.29
CA TYR A 185 2.63 -4.53 -6.82
C TYR A 185 3.34 -5.67 -7.55
N TYR A 186 2.59 -6.43 -8.36
CA TYR A 186 3.07 -7.69 -8.91
C TYR A 186 3.53 -7.57 -10.35
N CYS A 187 4.58 -8.34 -10.66
CA CYS A 187 5.11 -8.51 -12.00
C CYS A 187 4.29 -9.57 -12.76
N LYS A 188 4.54 -9.66 -14.06
CA LYS A 188 4.18 -10.84 -14.84
C LYS A 188 4.76 -12.09 -14.17
N ASP A 189 4.05 -13.19 -14.21
CA ASP A 189 4.47 -14.47 -13.62
C ASP A 189 4.63 -14.46 -12.07
N VAL A 190 3.79 -13.67 -11.38
CA VAL A 190 3.69 -13.64 -9.90
C VAL A 190 4.95 -13.09 -9.19
N GLY A 191 5.88 -12.49 -9.90
CA GLY A 191 6.99 -11.74 -9.29
C GLY A 191 6.49 -10.54 -8.49
N THR A 192 7.32 -10.02 -7.57
CA THR A 192 6.97 -8.89 -6.71
C THR A 192 7.75 -7.64 -7.07
N ALA A 193 7.19 -6.48 -6.69
CA ALA A 193 7.80 -5.16 -6.81
C ALA A 193 7.89 -4.57 -8.24
N CYS A 194 7.00 -5.01 -9.15
CA CYS A 194 6.70 -4.28 -10.38
C CYS A 194 5.50 -3.36 -10.11
N LEU A 195 5.78 -2.20 -9.56
CA LEU A 195 4.73 -1.29 -9.13
C LEU A 195 4.12 -0.59 -10.34
N THR A 196 2.85 -0.91 -10.63
CA THR A 196 2.09 -0.31 -11.71
C THR A 196 1.18 0.76 -11.16
N PHE A 197 1.18 1.92 -11.79
CA PHE A 197 0.35 3.05 -11.41
C PHE A 197 -0.22 3.76 -12.63
N ARG A 198 -1.35 4.44 -12.43
CA ARG A 198 -2.00 5.32 -13.39
C ARG A 198 -1.87 6.76 -12.89
N TYR A 199 -1.63 7.71 -13.80
CA TYR A 199 -1.50 9.11 -13.41
C TYR A 199 -1.96 10.07 -14.52
N ALA A 200 -2.27 11.29 -14.12
CA ALA A 200 -2.37 12.45 -15.02
C ALA A 200 -1.64 13.62 -14.38
N TYR A 201 -0.75 14.24 -15.15
CA TYR A 201 0.16 15.31 -14.68
C TYR A 201 -0.12 16.63 -15.37
N GLN A 202 -0.15 17.69 -14.59
CA GLN A 202 -0.33 19.07 -15.04
C GLN A 202 0.96 19.88 -14.81
N GLY A 203 1.70 20.14 -15.90
CA GLY A 203 3.01 20.79 -15.86
C GLY A 203 2.97 22.32 -15.70
N LYS A 204 1.81 22.97 -15.95
CA LYS A 204 1.70 24.44 -15.88
C LYS A 204 1.42 24.99 -14.48
N GLY A 205 1.52 24.18 -13.44
CA GLY A 205 1.30 24.61 -12.05
C GLY A 205 -0.16 24.84 -11.66
N THR A 206 -1.11 24.56 -12.55
CA THR A 206 -2.54 24.56 -12.19
C THR A 206 -2.92 23.22 -11.54
N ARG A 207 -3.94 23.22 -10.68
CA ARG A 207 -4.42 22.03 -9.99
C ARG A 207 -5.37 21.17 -10.82
N ARG A 208 -5.74 21.63 -12.03
CA ARG A 208 -6.66 20.93 -12.92
C ARG A 208 -5.93 19.77 -13.62
N VAL A 209 -6.29 18.53 -13.25
CA VAL A 209 -5.66 17.27 -13.71
C VAL A 209 -6.57 16.44 -14.61
N ALA A 210 -7.52 17.08 -15.25
CA ALA A 210 -8.40 16.53 -16.29
C ALA A 210 -8.50 17.51 -17.47
N ARG A 211 -8.86 16.98 -18.64
CA ARG A 211 -9.15 17.78 -19.85
C ARG A 211 -10.50 18.47 -19.75
#